data_3dd765bc18b6fdb3377b6c3cfca9b32e
#
_entry.id   3dd765bc18b6fdb3377b6c3cfca9b32e
#
_cell.length_a   1.000
_cell.length_b   1.000
_cell.length_c   1.000
_cell.angle_alpha   90.00
_cell.angle_beta   90.00
_cell.angle_gamma   90.00
#
_symmetry.space_group_name_H-M   'P 1'
#
loop_
_entity.id
_entity.type
_entity.pdbx_description
1 polymer ?
#
loop_
_entity_poly.entity_id
_entity_poly.type
_entity_poly.pdbx_seq_one_letter_code
_entity_poly.pdbx_strand_id
1 'polypeptide(L)'
;MNKKKIIIVFFLSLVLMFIYFGNFYKKKLLSKNETSKTDKVENIESSNLLSELNFSSKDDKGNEYSLLAQEGEIDFENNNIIFLKKIKAIIKLKNSEEILISSDFGKYNTENSDTIFSKNVLILYLSNRVNSDYLEFSIDKNLMTISKDVSLSNHEYTINADVIEMDINTKKVEIFMLEGLKKVKIKSIK
;
A
#
# COMPACT_ATOMS: atom_id res chain seq x y z
N MET A 1 44.80 32.71 26.78
CA MET A 1 44.77 31.34 26.23
C MET A 1 45.14 31.40 24.74
N ASN A 2 46.18 30.67 24.33
CA ASN A 2 46.77 30.78 22.99
C ASN A 2 45.74 30.39 21.90
N LYS A 3 45.58 31.22 20.84
CA LYS A 3 44.63 31.00 19.73
C LYS A 3 44.72 29.57 19.17
N LYS A 4 45.92 28.96 19.13
CA LYS A 4 46.14 27.56 18.72
C LYS A 4 45.42 26.54 19.64
N LYS A 5 45.41 26.76 20.96
CA LYS A 5 44.74 25.87 21.93
C LYS A 5 43.18 25.94 21.78
N ILE A 6 42.64 27.11 21.45
CA ILE A 6 41.22 27.29 21.22
C ILE A 6 40.75 26.51 19.98
N ILE A 7 41.53 26.55 18.89
CA ILE A 7 41.26 25.84 17.66
C ILE A 7 41.28 24.31 17.87
N ILE A 8 42.25 23.81 18.65
CA ILE A 8 42.36 22.37 18.98
C ILE A 8 41.17 21.89 19.80
N VAL A 9 40.74 22.68 20.81
CA VAL A 9 39.56 22.34 21.64
C VAL A 9 38.28 22.34 20.79
N PHE A 10 38.14 23.30 19.87
CA PHE A 10 36.98 23.35 18.97
C PHE A 10 36.95 22.15 18.01
N PHE A 11 38.10 21.75 17.46
CA PHE A 11 38.16 20.57 16.58
C PHE A 11 37.87 19.29 17.33
N LEU A 12 38.33 19.17 18.58
CA LEU A 12 38.07 18.01 19.45
C LEU A 12 36.57 17.89 19.80
N SER A 13 35.88 19.02 20.04
CA SER A 13 34.45 19.05 20.34
C SER A 13 33.64 18.65 19.10
N LEU A 14 34.07 19.04 17.90
CA LEU A 14 33.41 18.70 16.63
C LEU A 14 33.52 17.19 16.33
N VAL A 15 34.66 16.57 16.62
CA VAL A 15 34.89 15.13 16.49
C VAL A 15 34.00 14.34 17.48
N LEU A 16 33.91 14.79 18.73
CA LEU A 16 33.02 14.17 19.72
C LEU A 16 31.54 14.27 19.34
N MET A 17 31.13 15.40 18.78
CA MET A 17 29.78 15.58 18.25
C MET A 17 29.50 14.63 17.09
N PHE A 18 30.44 14.41 16.19
CA PHE A 18 30.30 13.46 15.08
C PHE A 18 30.16 12.00 15.56
N ILE A 19 30.95 11.62 16.59
CA ILE A 19 30.86 10.28 17.21
C ILE A 19 29.51 10.09 17.91
N TYR A 20 29.04 11.12 18.62
CA TYR A 20 27.73 11.08 19.30
C TYR A 20 26.57 10.94 18.32
N PHE A 21 26.57 11.75 17.25
CA PHE A 21 25.57 11.66 16.19
C PHE A 21 25.66 10.34 15.42
N GLY A 22 26.85 9.86 15.08
CA GLY A 22 27.05 8.58 14.40
C GLY A 22 26.51 7.38 15.19
N ASN A 23 26.68 7.38 16.51
CA ASN A 23 26.10 6.36 17.39
C ASN A 23 24.59 6.50 17.56
N PHE A 24 24.05 7.71 17.51
CA PHE A 24 22.61 7.97 17.57
C PHE A 24 21.89 7.47 16.30
N TYR A 25 22.49 7.68 15.13
CA TYR A 25 21.96 7.16 13.87
C TYR A 25 22.05 5.63 13.79
N LYS A 26 23.12 5.01 14.27
CA LYS A 26 23.23 3.54 14.36
C LYS A 26 22.17 2.93 15.28
N LYS A 27 21.85 3.59 16.41
CA LYS A 27 20.84 3.10 17.35
C LYS A 27 19.42 3.20 16.78
N LYS A 28 19.15 4.19 15.91
CA LYS A 28 17.84 4.34 15.23
C LYS A 28 17.63 3.31 14.12
N LEU A 29 18.69 2.84 13.49
CA LEU A 29 18.64 1.77 12.48
C LEU A 29 18.48 0.37 13.10
N LEU A 30 18.95 0.16 14.33
CA LEU A 30 18.84 -1.13 15.04
C LEU A 30 17.53 -1.30 15.81
N SER A 31 16.78 -0.21 16.07
CA SER A 31 15.49 -0.25 16.80
C SER A 31 14.29 -0.60 15.92
N LYS A 32 14.49 -0.95 14.65
CA LYS A 32 13.39 -1.30 13.72
C LYS A 32 13.19 -2.80 13.51
N ASN A 33 13.90 -3.63 14.28
CA ASN A 33 13.77 -5.08 14.22
C ASN A 33 13.52 -5.66 15.63
N GLU A 34 12.37 -5.40 16.22
CA GLU A 34 11.83 -6.29 17.26
C GLU A 34 10.78 -7.19 16.63
N THR A 35 11.29 -8.29 16.16
CA THR A 35 10.55 -9.48 15.76
C THR A 35 9.94 -10.13 17.00
N SER A 36 8.66 -10.35 16.99
CA SER A 36 7.98 -11.21 17.97
C SER A 36 8.55 -12.62 17.89
N LYS A 37 9.01 -13.13 19.04
CA LYS A 37 9.42 -14.52 19.21
C LYS A 37 8.23 -15.43 19.00
N THR A 38 8.36 -16.40 18.11
CA THR A 38 7.57 -17.62 18.12
C THR A 38 8.50 -18.82 18.10
N ASP A 39 8.39 -19.64 19.14
CA ASP A 39 9.08 -20.91 19.24
C ASP A 39 8.48 -21.92 18.25
N LYS A 40 9.29 -22.50 17.45
CA LYS A 40 9.46 -23.87 17.00
C LYS A 40 10.08 -23.93 15.63
N VAL A 41 11.36 -24.32 15.63
CA VAL A 41 12.08 -24.68 14.42
C VAL A 41 11.73 -26.12 14.09
N GLU A 42 10.91 -26.32 13.07
CA GLU A 42 10.92 -27.53 12.25
C GLU A 42 11.58 -27.17 10.91
N ASN A 43 12.48 -28.03 10.46
CA ASN A 43 13.21 -27.92 9.22
C ASN A 43 12.26 -27.65 8.06
N ILE A 44 12.26 -26.40 7.56
CA ILE A 44 11.60 -26.03 6.32
C ILE A 44 12.72 -25.65 5.36
N GLU A 45 12.85 -26.43 4.28
CA GLU A 45 13.47 -25.96 3.05
C GLU A 45 13.11 -24.51 2.83
N SER A 46 14.07 -23.68 2.45
CA SER A 46 13.95 -22.21 2.30
C SER A 46 12.72 -21.82 1.46
N SER A 47 11.56 -21.82 2.07
CA SER A 47 10.34 -21.32 1.45
C SER A 47 10.23 -19.84 1.74
N ASN A 48 10.21 -18.99 0.70
CA ASN A 48 9.87 -17.57 0.78
C ASN A 48 8.38 -17.35 1.14
N LEU A 49 7.71 -18.36 1.69
CA LEU A 49 6.31 -18.35 2.06
C LEU A 49 6.12 -17.67 3.41
N LEU A 50 5.18 -16.75 3.43
CA LEU A 50 4.77 -15.99 4.60
C LEU A 50 3.28 -16.26 4.86
N SER A 51 2.86 -16.24 6.11
CA SER A 51 1.46 -16.38 6.51
C SER A 51 1.01 -15.21 7.39
N GLU A 52 -0.27 -14.89 7.31
CA GLU A 52 -0.92 -13.85 8.13
C GLU A 52 -0.21 -12.48 8.05
N LEU A 53 -0.03 -12.00 6.81
CA LEU A 53 0.64 -10.74 6.55
C LEU A 53 -0.26 -9.56 6.90
N ASN A 54 0.34 -8.56 7.55
CA ASN A 54 -0.31 -7.29 7.86
C ASN A 54 0.65 -6.15 7.58
N PHE A 55 0.29 -5.29 6.61
CA PHE A 55 1.01 -4.08 6.28
C PHE A 55 0.14 -2.88 6.64
N SER A 56 0.73 -1.86 7.20
CA SER A 56 0.04 -0.59 7.48
C SER A 56 0.95 0.59 7.18
N SER A 57 0.36 1.64 6.63
CA SER A 57 1.03 2.90 6.37
C SER A 57 0.09 4.08 6.61
N LYS A 58 0.66 5.27 6.72
CA LYS A 58 -0.07 6.52 6.90
C LYS A 58 0.59 7.59 6.06
N ASP A 59 -0.21 8.35 5.31
CA ASP A 59 0.29 9.47 4.54
C ASP A 59 0.36 10.77 5.38
N ASP A 60 0.98 11.81 4.82
CA ASP A 60 1.14 13.11 5.47
C ASP A 60 -0.19 13.85 5.70
N LYS A 61 -1.25 13.44 5.02
CA LYS A 61 -2.61 14.00 5.18
C LYS A 61 -3.39 13.34 6.30
N GLY A 62 -2.85 12.24 6.83
CA GLY A 62 -3.45 11.47 7.91
C GLY A 62 -4.41 10.39 7.44
N ASN A 63 -4.40 10.03 6.14
CA ASN A 63 -5.08 8.83 5.67
C ASN A 63 -4.30 7.59 6.12
N GLU A 64 -5.03 6.54 6.47
CA GLU A 64 -4.45 5.27 6.94
C GLU A 64 -4.77 4.16 5.94
N TYR A 65 -3.77 3.35 5.65
CA TYR A 65 -3.83 2.24 4.70
C TYR A 65 -3.47 0.96 5.42
N SER A 66 -4.30 -0.06 5.33
CA SER A 66 -4.07 -1.38 5.91
C SER A 66 -4.28 -2.45 4.86
N LEU A 67 -3.35 -3.39 4.76
CA LEU A 67 -3.38 -4.50 3.83
C LEU A 67 -3.12 -5.80 4.59
N LEU A 68 -4.08 -6.70 4.55
CA LEU A 68 -4.04 -8.02 5.16
C LEU A 68 -4.00 -9.07 4.06
N ALA A 69 -3.16 -10.09 4.19
CA ALA A 69 -3.15 -11.23 3.29
C ALA A 69 -3.00 -12.53 4.08
N GLN A 70 -3.69 -13.57 3.64
CA GLN A 70 -3.62 -14.87 4.28
C GLN A 70 -2.30 -15.57 4.04
N GLU A 71 -1.77 -15.44 2.81
CA GLU A 71 -0.49 -15.99 2.39
C GLU A 71 0.27 -14.97 1.55
N GLY A 72 1.59 -15.05 1.57
CA GLY A 72 2.47 -14.28 0.71
C GLY A 72 3.73 -15.06 0.33
N GLU A 73 4.31 -14.69 -0.80
CA GLU A 73 5.55 -15.25 -1.32
C GLU A 73 6.45 -14.11 -1.81
N ILE A 74 7.66 -14.03 -1.27
CA ILE A 74 8.63 -13.03 -1.71
C ILE A 74 9.18 -13.45 -3.08
N ASP A 75 9.20 -12.50 -4.02
CA ASP A 75 9.76 -12.72 -5.35
C ASP A 75 11.26 -12.97 -5.26
N PHE A 76 11.73 -14.04 -5.90
CA PHE A 76 13.15 -14.41 -5.90
C PHE A 76 14.05 -13.42 -6.65
N GLU A 77 13.50 -12.75 -7.67
CA GLU A 77 14.26 -11.80 -8.50
C GLU A 77 14.23 -10.38 -7.89
N ASN A 78 13.17 -10.05 -7.15
CA ASN A 78 12.99 -8.75 -6.54
C ASN A 78 12.38 -8.85 -5.14
N ASN A 79 13.22 -8.82 -4.13
CA ASN A 79 12.80 -8.94 -2.72
C ASN A 79 11.87 -7.81 -2.22
N ASN A 80 11.71 -6.73 -3.01
CA ASN A 80 10.73 -5.69 -2.69
C ASN A 80 9.31 -6.07 -3.11
N ILE A 81 9.15 -7.17 -3.84
CA ILE A 81 7.87 -7.66 -4.34
C ILE A 81 7.40 -8.86 -3.52
N ILE A 82 6.15 -8.80 -3.09
CA ILE A 82 5.48 -9.91 -2.41
C ILE A 82 4.21 -10.23 -3.18
N PHE A 83 4.11 -11.47 -3.66
CA PHE A 83 2.86 -12.01 -4.20
C PHE A 83 1.96 -12.44 -3.06
N LEU A 84 0.71 -12.02 -3.10
CA LEU A 84 -0.26 -12.18 -2.01
C LEU A 84 -1.46 -13.00 -2.44
N LYS A 85 -2.06 -13.73 -1.48
CA LYS A 85 -3.32 -14.47 -1.66
C LYS A 85 -4.34 -14.11 -0.59
N LYS A 86 -5.62 -14.09 -0.99
CA LYS A 86 -6.76 -13.79 -0.11
C LYS A 86 -6.59 -12.48 0.64
N ILE A 87 -6.65 -11.40 -0.11
CA ILE A 87 -6.30 -10.05 0.33
C ILE A 87 -7.54 -9.32 0.81
N LYS A 88 -7.35 -8.52 1.85
CA LYS A 88 -8.28 -7.48 2.30
C LYS A 88 -7.50 -6.21 2.57
N ALA A 89 -7.94 -5.09 2.01
CA ALA A 89 -7.38 -3.79 2.31
C ALA A 89 -8.45 -2.85 2.84
N ILE A 90 -8.05 -1.94 3.71
CA ILE A 90 -8.89 -0.89 4.29
C ILE A 90 -8.16 0.43 4.09
N ILE A 91 -8.81 1.39 3.44
CA ILE A 91 -8.32 2.76 3.29
C ILE A 91 -9.23 3.66 4.11
N LYS A 92 -8.68 4.26 5.16
CA LYS A 92 -9.36 5.23 6.02
C LYS A 92 -8.97 6.63 5.59
N LEU A 93 -9.84 7.28 4.87
CA LEU A 93 -9.66 8.66 4.47
C LEU A 93 -10.07 9.60 5.59
N LYS A 94 -9.28 10.65 5.81
CA LYS A 94 -9.63 11.68 6.80
C LYS A 94 -10.98 12.30 6.45
N ASN A 95 -11.90 12.31 7.42
CA ASN A 95 -13.26 12.85 7.28
C ASN A 95 -14.10 12.18 6.18
N SER A 96 -13.94 10.89 5.98
CA SER A 96 -14.72 10.10 5.02
C SER A 96 -14.96 8.69 5.54
N GLU A 97 -15.87 7.96 4.89
CA GLU A 97 -16.07 6.55 5.14
C GLU A 97 -14.88 5.72 4.63
N GLU A 98 -14.72 4.53 5.17
CA GLU A 98 -13.68 3.59 4.78
C GLU A 98 -13.96 3.02 3.39
N ILE A 99 -12.88 2.84 2.60
CA ILE A 99 -12.92 2.05 1.36
C ILE A 99 -12.42 0.65 1.73
N LEU A 100 -13.24 -0.36 1.47
CA LEU A 100 -12.90 -1.77 1.69
C LEU A 100 -12.60 -2.41 0.34
N ILE A 101 -11.48 -3.11 0.24
CA ILE A 101 -11.05 -3.80 -0.97
C ILE A 101 -10.77 -5.26 -0.62
N SER A 102 -11.17 -6.19 -1.49
CA SER A 102 -10.76 -7.58 -1.39
C SER A 102 -10.48 -8.18 -2.75
N SER A 103 -9.60 -9.18 -2.81
CA SER A 103 -9.30 -9.94 -4.03
C SER A 103 -8.72 -11.31 -3.70
N ASP A 104 -8.68 -12.19 -4.69
CA ASP A 104 -8.07 -13.50 -4.54
C ASP A 104 -6.56 -13.45 -4.52
N PHE A 105 -5.94 -12.60 -5.36
CA PHE A 105 -4.50 -12.45 -5.49
C PHE A 105 -4.09 -10.99 -5.54
N GLY A 106 -2.81 -10.74 -5.30
CA GLY A 106 -2.21 -9.42 -5.49
C GLY A 106 -0.70 -9.44 -5.47
N LYS A 107 -0.15 -8.25 -5.69
CA LYS A 107 1.27 -7.97 -5.68
C LYS A 107 1.50 -6.69 -4.90
N TYR A 108 2.30 -6.76 -3.86
CA TYR A 108 2.64 -5.63 -3.00
C TYR A 108 4.11 -5.27 -3.18
N ASN A 109 4.39 -3.99 -3.35
CA ASN A 109 5.74 -3.46 -3.37
C ASN A 109 6.05 -2.82 -2.02
N THR A 110 7.01 -3.38 -1.28
CA THR A 110 7.40 -2.91 0.06
C THR A 110 8.14 -1.58 0.05
N GLU A 111 8.69 -1.15 -1.10
CA GLU A 111 9.45 0.08 -1.24
C GLU A 111 8.55 1.32 -1.28
N ASN A 112 7.46 1.26 -2.06
CA ASN A 112 6.55 2.39 -2.30
C ASN A 112 5.10 2.11 -1.86
N SER A 113 4.82 0.92 -1.33
CA SER A 113 3.49 0.46 -0.92
C SER A 113 2.46 0.36 -2.06
N ASP A 114 2.89 0.42 -3.32
CA ASP A 114 2.00 0.19 -4.46
C ASP A 114 1.45 -1.24 -4.42
N THR A 115 0.17 -1.37 -4.66
CA THR A 115 -0.53 -2.65 -4.56
C THR A 115 -1.36 -2.92 -5.81
N ILE A 116 -1.19 -4.09 -6.38
CA ILE A 116 -2.05 -4.63 -7.42
C ILE A 116 -2.95 -5.69 -6.79
N PHE A 117 -4.25 -5.61 -7.04
CA PHE A 117 -5.25 -6.60 -6.70
C PHE A 117 -5.73 -7.26 -7.97
N SER A 118 -5.89 -8.57 -7.97
CA SER A 118 -6.31 -9.31 -9.16
C SER A 118 -7.20 -10.50 -8.84
N LYS A 119 -8.10 -10.77 -9.76
CA LYS A 119 -9.18 -11.76 -9.70
C LYS A 119 -10.17 -11.52 -8.56
N ASN A 120 -11.44 -11.47 -8.94
CA ASN A 120 -12.55 -11.28 -8.01
C ASN A 120 -12.35 -10.03 -7.13
N VAL A 121 -11.89 -8.94 -7.73
CA VAL A 121 -11.72 -7.67 -7.02
C VAL A 121 -13.08 -7.11 -6.65
N LEU A 122 -13.27 -6.85 -5.37
CA LEU A 122 -14.45 -6.21 -4.82
C LEU A 122 -14.04 -4.97 -4.06
N ILE A 123 -14.65 -3.83 -4.40
CA ILE A 123 -14.48 -2.56 -3.70
C ILE A 123 -15.82 -2.12 -3.15
N LEU A 124 -15.85 -1.77 -1.87
CA LEU A 124 -17.04 -1.22 -1.21
C LEU A 124 -16.70 0.18 -0.70
N TYR A 125 -17.50 1.17 -1.10
CA TYR A 125 -17.38 2.54 -0.62
C TYR A 125 -18.74 3.22 -0.55
N LEU A 126 -19.13 3.64 0.63
CA LEU A 126 -20.50 4.12 0.91
C LEU A 126 -21.53 3.05 0.48
N SER A 127 -22.52 3.42 -0.31
CA SER A 127 -23.52 2.50 -0.87
C SER A 127 -23.11 1.87 -2.21
N ASN A 128 -21.90 2.18 -2.70
CA ASN A 128 -21.42 1.68 -3.98
C ASN A 128 -20.60 0.41 -3.84
N ARG A 129 -20.80 -0.49 -4.79
CA ARG A 129 -20.07 -1.73 -4.97
C ARG A 129 -19.44 -1.75 -6.35
N VAL A 130 -18.11 -1.94 -6.42
CA VAL A 130 -17.41 -2.14 -7.69
C VAL A 130 -16.84 -3.55 -7.72
N ASN A 131 -17.13 -4.27 -8.79
CA ASN A 131 -16.51 -5.55 -9.11
C ASN A 131 -15.62 -5.37 -10.34
N SER A 132 -14.47 -6.02 -10.35
CA SER A 132 -13.53 -6.04 -11.48
C SER A 132 -12.57 -7.22 -11.37
N ASP A 133 -11.73 -7.44 -12.37
CA ASP A 133 -10.65 -8.43 -12.31
C ASP A 133 -9.29 -7.82 -12.03
N TYR A 134 -9.18 -6.49 -12.03
CA TYR A 134 -7.90 -5.81 -11.80
C TYR A 134 -8.08 -4.43 -11.16
N LEU A 135 -7.27 -4.17 -10.16
CA LEU A 135 -7.14 -2.88 -9.50
C LEU A 135 -5.67 -2.60 -9.24
N GLU A 136 -5.20 -1.44 -9.63
CA GLU A 136 -3.91 -0.88 -9.28
C GLU A 136 -4.11 0.29 -8.33
N PHE A 137 -3.42 0.27 -7.21
CA PHE A 137 -3.46 1.31 -6.19
C PHE A 137 -2.05 1.82 -5.90
N SER A 138 -1.83 3.11 -6.08
CA SER A 138 -0.59 3.80 -5.76
C SER A 138 -0.82 4.87 -4.71
N ILE A 139 -0.15 4.73 -3.56
CA ILE A 139 -0.21 5.71 -2.47
C ILE A 139 0.47 7.00 -2.90
N ASP A 140 1.64 6.94 -3.50
CA ASP A 140 2.41 8.11 -3.92
C ASP A 140 1.67 8.96 -4.95
N LYS A 141 0.99 8.32 -5.91
CA LYS A 141 0.17 9.00 -6.92
C LYS A 141 -1.21 9.38 -6.41
N ASN A 142 -1.62 8.84 -5.26
CA ASN A 142 -2.97 8.95 -4.72
C ASN A 142 -4.05 8.49 -5.72
N LEU A 143 -3.74 7.48 -6.50
CA LEU A 143 -4.54 7.02 -7.61
C LEU A 143 -4.94 5.55 -7.45
N MET A 144 -6.21 5.29 -7.71
CA MET A 144 -6.78 3.97 -7.82
C MET A 144 -7.31 3.78 -9.24
N THR A 145 -6.76 2.81 -9.98
CA THR A 145 -7.18 2.47 -11.35
C THR A 145 -7.80 1.09 -11.37
N ILE A 146 -9.09 1.01 -11.67
CA ILE A 146 -9.89 -0.21 -11.71
C ILE A 146 -10.15 -0.56 -13.16
N SER A 147 -9.88 -1.79 -13.57
CA SER A 147 -10.02 -2.22 -14.96
C SER A 147 -10.35 -3.70 -15.07
N LYS A 148 -10.68 -4.15 -16.26
CA LYS A 148 -11.09 -5.51 -16.61
C LYS A 148 -12.44 -5.89 -15.99
N ASP A 149 -13.46 -5.94 -16.84
CA ASP A 149 -14.83 -6.32 -16.47
C ASP A 149 -15.42 -5.49 -15.33
N VAL A 150 -15.26 -4.15 -15.44
CA VAL A 150 -15.67 -3.23 -14.38
C VAL A 150 -17.19 -3.07 -14.36
N SER A 151 -17.77 -3.35 -13.19
CA SER A 151 -19.19 -3.13 -12.91
C SER A 151 -19.33 -2.39 -11.58
N LEU A 152 -19.78 -1.13 -11.63
CA LEU A 152 -20.16 -0.33 -10.48
C LEU A 152 -21.67 -0.38 -10.30
N SER A 153 -22.12 -0.69 -9.10
CA SER A 153 -23.56 -0.78 -8.78
C SER A 153 -23.87 -0.15 -7.42
N ASN A 154 -25.07 0.37 -7.30
CA ASN A 154 -25.68 0.77 -6.05
C ASN A 154 -27.21 0.47 -6.11
N HIS A 155 -28.00 1.06 -5.21
CA HIS A 155 -29.46 0.83 -5.16
C HIS A 155 -30.23 1.38 -6.37
N GLU A 156 -29.65 2.32 -7.12
CA GLU A 156 -30.35 3.07 -8.17
C GLU A 156 -29.91 2.65 -9.58
N TYR A 157 -28.64 2.28 -9.76
CA TYR A 157 -28.08 2.02 -11.08
C TYR A 157 -26.96 0.99 -11.08
N THR A 158 -26.68 0.46 -12.26
CA THR A 158 -25.47 -0.30 -12.58
C THR A 158 -24.78 0.34 -13.77
N ILE A 159 -23.47 0.56 -13.66
CA ILE A 159 -22.61 1.12 -14.70
C ILE A 159 -21.57 0.07 -15.07
N ASN A 160 -21.46 -0.26 -16.37
CA ASN A 160 -20.36 -1.07 -16.88
C ASN A 160 -19.40 -0.17 -17.67
N ALA A 161 -18.13 -0.31 -17.43
CA ALA A 161 -17.04 0.48 -18.01
C ALA A 161 -15.82 -0.40 -18.28
N ASP A 162 -14.88 0.11 -19.06
CA ASP A 162 -13.58 -0.55 -19.24
C ASP A 162 -12.61 -0.14 -18.11
N VAL A 163 -12.71 1.13 -17.67
CA VAL A 163 -11.86 1.68 -16.61
C VAL A 163 -12.63 2.64 -15.71
N ILE A 164 -12.34 2.58 -14.42
CA ILE A 164 -12.67 3.61 -13.43
C ILE A 164 -11.38 4.07 -12.78
N GLU A 165 -11.15 5.37 -12.76
CA GLU A 165 -10.07 6.00 -12.01
C GLU A 165 -10.63 6.83 -10.86
N MET A 166 -10.01 6.74 -9.68
CA MET A 166 -10.35 7.51 -8.51
C MET A 166 -9.10 8.16 -7.93
N ASP A 167 -9.10 9.48 -7.88
CA ASP A 167 -8.13 10.25 -7.11
C ASP A 167 -8.55 10.23 -5.63
N ILE A 168 -7.73 9.62 -4.80
CA ILE A 168 -8.01 9.40 -3.38
C ILE A 168 -8.09 10.71 -2.59
N ASN A 169 -7.31 11.71 -2.96
CA ASN A 169 -7.26 12.99 -2.28
C ASN A 169 -8.46 13.86 -2.58
N THR A 170 -8.77 14.00 -3.87
CA THR A 170 -9.86 14.85 -4.34
C THR A 170 -11.20 14.13 -4.34
N LYS A 171 -11.18 12.79 -4.25
CA LYS A 171 -12.34 11.88 -4.40
C LYS A 171 -13.01 12.00 -5.76
N LYS A 172 -12.31 12.58 -6.73
CA LYS A 172 -12.78 12.66 -8.12
C LYS A 172 -12.76 11.26 -8.73
N VAL A 173 -13.86 10.87 -9.36
CA VAL A 173 -14.02 9.60 -10.07
C VAL A 173 -14.22 9.88 -11.54
N GLU A 174 -13.45 9.22 -12.40
CA GLU A 174 -13.58 9.24 -13.84
C GLU A 174 -13.93 7.83 -14.35
N ILE A 175 -14.91 7.73 -15.25
CA ILE A 175 -15.40 6.46 -15.78
C ILE A 175 -15.35 6.54 -17.30
N PHE A 176 -14.65 5.62 -17.94
CA PHE A 176 -14.48 5.67 -19.40
C PHE A 176 -14.37 4.29 -20.05
N MET A 177 -14.53 4.30 -21.38
CA MET A 177 -14.32 3.15 -22.27
C MET A 177 -13.01 3.37 -23.03
N LEU A 178 -12.21 2.33 -23.21
CA LEU A 178 -10.93 2.40 -23.91
C LEU A 178 -11.10 2.56 -25.43
N GLU A 179 -12.18 1.98 -25.99
CA GLU A 179 -12.49 2.14 -27.40
C GLU A 179 -13.41 3.35 -27.62
N GLY A 180 -12.97 4.32 -28.42
CA GLY A 180 -13.67 5.60 -28.64
C GLY A 180 -15.09 5.50 -29.25
N LEU A 181 -15.49 4.35 -29.75
CA LEU A 181 -16.86 4.09 -30.24
C LEU A 181 -17.76 3.46 -29.17
N LYS A 182 -17.23 2.91 -28.11
CA LYS A 182 -18.01 2.35 -27.00
C LYS A 182 -18.40 3.46 -26.02
N LYS A 183 -19.65 3.38 -25.54
CA LYS A 183 -20.17 4.30 -24.52
C LYS A 183 -20.35 3.55 -23.21
N VAL A 184 -20.11 4.25 -22.10
CA VAL A 184 -20.45 3.76 -20.76
C VAL A 184 -21.93 3.40 -20.72
N LYS A 185 -22.24 2.18 -20.27
CA LYS A 185 -23.62 1.69 -20.19
C LYS A 185 -24.15 1.89 -18.77
N ILE A 186 -25.24 2.63 -18.63
CA ILE A 186 -25.93 2.87 -17.37
C ILE A 186 -27.31 2.21 -17.44
N LYS A 187 -27.62 1.34 -16.47
CA LYS A 187 -28.95 0.74 -16.30
C LYS A 187 -29.50 1.21 -14.95
N SER A 188 -30.70 1.80 -14.99
CA SER A 188 -31.47 2.09 -13.77
C SER A 188 -32.05 0.80 -13.21
N ILE A 189 -32.00 0.63 -11.91
CA ILE A 189 -32.67 -0.44 -11.17
C ILE A 189 -34.00 0.16 -10.71
N LYS A 190 -35.12 -0.34 -11.26
CA LYS A 190 -36.45 0.06 -10.80
C LYS A 190 -36.89 -0.80 -9.63
#